data_847a10bc1c43d149e5f13e697834d069
#
_entry.id   847a10bc1c43d149e5f13e697834d069
#
_cell.length_a   1.000
_cell.length_b   1.000
_cell.length_c   1.000
_cell.angle_alpha   90.00
_cell.angle_beta   90.00
_cell.angle_gamma   90.00
#
_symmetry.space_group_name_H-M   'P 1'
#
loop_
_entity.id
_entity.type
_entity.pdbx_description
1 polymer ?
#
loop_
_entity_poly.entity_id
_entity_poly.type
_entity_poly.pdbx_seq_one_letter_code
_entity_poly.pdbx_strand_id
1 'polypeptide(L)' 'MSAAEEGKAKNKVKKTREKILDAAASLFSQQGYNGTALRDIASALDMKAGSLYYHFDSKEQLVLEILKIGLENIIQTVI' A
#
# COMPACT_ATOMS: atom_id res chain seq x y z
N MET A 1 19.37 2.76 -23.26
CA MET A 1 18.68 3.40 -22.14
C MET A 1 17.62 2.53 -21.50
N SER A 2 17.80 1.22 -21.61
CA SER A 2 16.88 0.26 -21.00
C SER A 2 16.79 0.42 -19.48
N ALA A 3 17.88 0.85 -18.84
CA ALA A 3 17.88 1.08 -17.39
C ALA A 3 16.88 2.16 -16.98
N ALA A 4 16.73 3.21 -17.79
CA ALA A 4 15.78 4.29 -17.51
C ALA A 4 14.33 3.80 -17.64
N GLU A 5 14.06 2.95 -18.63
CA GLU A 5 12.74 2.39 -18.84
C GLU A 5 12.38 1.40 -17.74
N GLU A 6 13.34 0.58 -17.34
CA GLU A 6 13.15 -0.34 -16.21
C GLU A 6 12.87 0.41 -14.93
N GLY A 7 13.58 1.53 -14.72
CA GLY A 7 13.35 2.38 -13.57
C GLY A 7 11.95 2.96 -13.54
N LYS A 8 11.43 3.40 -14.70
CA LYS A 8 10.08 3.92 -14.80
C LYS A 8 9.03 2.87 -14.48
N ALA A 9 9.21 1.65 -14.99
CA ALA A 9 8.28 0.55 -14.74
C ALA A 9 8.28 0.17 -13.25
N LYS A 10 9.45 0.03 -12.65
CA LYS A 10 9.58 -0.27 -11.23
C LYS A 10 9.00 0.84 -10.37
N ASN A 11 9.25 2.10 -10.74
CA ASN A 11 8.70 3.25 -10.01
C ASN A 11 7.18 3.29 -10.07
N LYS A 12 6.60 2.91 -11.21
CA LYS A 12 5.15 2.90 -11.38
C LYS A 12 4.50 1.86 -10.45
N VAL A 13 5.05 0.66 -10.40
CA VAL A 13 4.57 -0.41 -9.52
C VAL A 13 4.75 0.01 -8.05
N LYS A 14 5.91 0.55 -7.72
CA LYS A 14 6.21 1.01 -6.37
C LYS A 14 5.27 2.13 -5.93
N LYS A 15 5.00 3.09 -6.82
CA LYS A 15 4.09 4.19 -6.53
C LYS A 15 2.66 3.69 -6.29
N THR A 16 2.21 2.73 -7.09
CA THR A 16 0.88 2.14 -6.91
C THR A 16 0.79 1.44 -5.57
N ARG A 17 1.81 0.66 -5.21
CA ARG A 17 1.87 -0.03 -3.92
C ARG A 17 1.84 0.96 -2.76
N GLU A 18 2.60 2.05 -2.87
CA GLU A 18 2.63 3.10 -1.85
C GLU A 18 1.27 3.78 -1.71
N LYS A 19 0.60 4.06 -2.81
CA LYS A 19 -0.74 4.65 -2.80
C LYS A 19 -1.73 3.74 -2.09
N ILE A 20 -1.64 2.44 -2.34
CA ILE A 20 -2.50 1.46 -1.68
C ILE A 20 -2.25 1.46 -0.17
N LEU A 21 -0.99 1.48 0.24
CA LEU A 21 -0.63 1.49 1.66
C LEU A 21 -1.11 2.77 2.35
N ASP A 22 -0.95 3.92 1.70
CA ASP A 22 -1.40 5.20 2.23
C ASP A 22 -2.92 5.23 2.37
N ALA A 23 -3.64 4.79 1.36
CA ALA A 23 -5.10 4.75 1.40
C ALA A 23 -5.59 3.78 2.46
N ALA A 24 -4.95 2.62 2.58
CA ALA A 24 -5.30 1.63 3.58
C ALA A 24 -5.09 2.17 4.99
N ALA A 25 -3.95 2.81 5.24
CA ALA A 25 -3.65 3.39 6.54
C ALA A 25 -4.67 4.46 6.92
N SER A 26 -5.03 5.31 5.96
CA SER A 26 -6.02 6.35 6.16
C SER A 26 -7.39 5.78 6.50
N LEU A 27 -7.86 4.80 5.74
CA LEU A 27 -9.16 4.17 5.96
C LEU A 27 -9.20 3.38 7.26
N PHE A 28 -8.13 2.67 7.59
CA PHE A 28 -8.03 1.97 8.88
C PHE A 28 -8.12 2.95 10.05
N SER A 29 -7.51 4.13 9.89
CA SER A 29 -7.57 5.18 10.92
C SER A 29 -8.97 5.76 11.06
N GLN A 30 -9.67 5.97 9.94
CA GLN A 30 -10.99 6.58 9.95
C GLN A 30 -12.11 5.62 10.30
N GLN A 31 -12.07 4.40 9.78
CA GLN A 31 -13.15 3.42 9.89
C GLN A 31 -12.81 2.24 10.79
N GLY A 32 -11.56 2.12 11.20
CA GLY A 32 -11.07 0.97 11.93
C GLY A 32 -10.72 -0.18 10.99
N TYR A 33 -9.89 -1.10 11.48
CA TYR A 33 -9.45 -2.26 10.70
C TYR A 33 -10.64 -3.13 10.29
N ASN A 34 -11.52 -3.46 11.24
CA ASN A 34 -12.67 -4.32 10.97
C ASN A 34 -13.72 -3.64 10.09
N GLY A 35 -13.77 -2.31 10.12
CA GLY A 35 -14.72 -1.53 9.33
C GLY A 35 -14.27 -1.24 7.91
N THR A 36 -13.09 -1.70 7.52
CA THR A 36 -12.51 -1.44 6.20
C THR A 36 -12.37 -2.74 5.43
N ALA A 37 -12.90 -2.79 4.22
CA ALA A 37 -12.71 -3.93 3.30
C ALA A 37 -11.70 -3.55 2.23
N LEU A 38 -11.09 -4.56 1.59
CA LEU A 38 -10.15 -4.32 0.50
C LEU A 38 -10.79 -3.55 -0.64
N ARG A 39 -12.06 -3.86 -0.94
CA ARG A 39 -12.79 -3.15 -2.00
C ARG A 39 -12.97 -1.66 -1.67
N ASP A 40 -13.05 -1.30 -0.39
CA ASP A 40 -13.15 0.10 0.02
C ASP A 40 -11.87 0.85 -0.33
N ILE A 41 -10.73 0.19 -0.14
CA ILE A 41 -9.43 0.76 -0.48
C ILE A 41 -9.30 0.93 -2.00
N ALA A 42 -9.69 -0.10 -2.75
CA ALA A 42 -9.67 -0.04 -4.21
C ALA A 42 -10.58 1.09 -4.72
N SER A 43 -11.77 1.22 -4.15
CA SER A 43 -12.73 2.26 -4.52
C SER A 43 -12.16 3.65 -4.25
N ALA A 44 -11.50 3.84 -3.11
CA ALA A 44 -10.88 5.11 -2.75
C ALA A 44 -9.80 5.53 -3.73
N LEU A 45 -9.15 4.55 -4.37
CA LEU A 45 -8.09 4.79 -5.34
C LEU A 45 -8.60 4.73 -6.79
N ASP A 46 -9.89 4.57 -6.97
CA ASP A 46 -10.52 4.43 -8.29
C ASP A 46 -9.88 3.30 -9.09
N MET A 47 -9.65 2.17 -8.44
CA MET A 47 -9.07 1.00 -9.07
C MET A 47 -9.96 -0.23 -8.83
N LYS A 48 -9.81 -1.23 -9.69
CA LYS A 48 -10.57 -2.47 -9.56
C LYS A 48 -9.99 -3.33 -8.43
N ALA A 49 -10.86 -4.07 -7.76
CA ALA A 49 -10.45 -4.95 -6.67
C ALA A 49 -9.39 -5.95 -7.13
N GLY A 50 -9.51 -6.47 -8.36
CA GLY A 50 -8.51 -7.39 -8.91
C GLY A 50 -7.12 -6.79 -9.00
N SER A 51 -7.03 -5.49 -9.30
CA SER A 51 -5.75 -4.78 -9.31
C SER A 51 -5.16 -4.69 -7.92
N LEU A 52 -5.99 -4.46 -6.91
CA LEU A 52 -5.54 -4.43 -5.53
C LEU A 52 -5.01 -5.80 -5.10
N TYR A 53 -5.73 -6.87 -5.44
CA TYR A 53 -5.32 -8.24 -5.09
C TYR A 53 -4.01 -8.64 -5.76
N TYR A 54 -3.66 -8.02 -6.87
CA TYR A 54 -2.37 -8.23 -7.50
C TYR A 54 -1.22 -7.82 -6.57
N HIS A 55 -1.44 -6.76 -5.79
CA HIS A 55 -0.42 -6.23 -4.88
C HIS A 55 -0.51 -6.83 -3.48
N PHE A 56 -1.70 -7.09 -2.99
CA PHE A 56 -1.93 -7.56 -1.62
C PHE A 56 -3.05 -8.58 -1.58
N ASP A 57 -2.78 -9.75 -1.05
CA ASP A 57 -3.73 -10.86 -1.00
C ASP A 57 -4.82 -10.67 0.06
N SER A 58 -4.51 -9.94 1.12
CA SER A 58 -5.42 -9.82 2.27
C SER A 58 -5.20 -8.51 3.03
N LYS A 59 -6.15 -8.18 3.90
CA LYS A 59 -6.02 -7.03 4.80
C LYS A 59 -4.85 -7.23 5.76
N GLU A 60 -4.66 -8.45 6.21
CA GLU A 60 -3.57 -8.78 7.12
C GLU A 60 -2.23 -8.46 6.50
N GLN A 61 -2.07 -8.78 5.22
CA GLN A 61 -0.85 -8.45 4.49
C GLN A 61 -0.63 -6.95 4.42
N LEU A 62 -1.71 -6.19 4.17
CA LEU A 62 -1.64 -4.73 4.14
C LEU A 62 -1.19 -4.15 5.47
N VAL A 63 -1.79 -4.59 6.55
CA VAL A 63 -1.47 -4.06 7.87
C VAL A 63 -0.04 -4.42 8.28
N LEU A 64 0.42 -5.62 7.93
CA LEU A 64 1.79 -6.02 8.21
C LEU A 64 2.80 -5.14 7.47
N GLU A 65 2.51 -4.81 6.22
CA GLU A 65 3.38 -3.92 5.44
C GLU A 65 3.40 -2.50 6.03
N ILE A 66 2.25 -2.00 6.45
CA ILE A 66 2.15 -0.68 7.09
C ILE A 66 2.97 -0.64 8.38
N LEU A 67 2.83 -1.66 9.21
CA LEU A 67 3.57 -1.77 10.46
C LEU A 67 5.08 -1.88 10.22
N LYS A 68 5.46 -2.64 9.20
CA LYS A 68 6.87 -2.81 8.84
C LYS A 68 7.50 -1.48 8.45
N ILE A 69 6.82 -0.69 7.63
CA ILE A 69 7.30 0.63 7.23
C ILE A 69 7.42 1.54 8.44
N GLY A 70 6.44 1.51 9.34
CA GLY A 70 6.47 2.30 10.57
C GLY A 70 7.65 1.95 11.46
N LEU A 71 7.93 0.65 11.61
CA LEU A 71 9.07 0.19 12.41
C LEU A 71 10.39 0.60 11.79
N GLU A 72 10.51 0.51 10.48
CA GLU A 72 11.72 0.94 9.76
C GLU A 72 11.98 2.42 9.98
N ASN A 73 10.94 3.25 9.93
CA ASN A 73 11.05 4.69 10.17
C ASN A 73 11.48 4.98 11.60
N ILE A 74 10.95 4.25 12.57
CA ILE A 74 11.31 4.41 13.98
C ILE A 74 12.79 4.06 14.19
N ILE A 75 13.23 2.95 13.61
CA ILE A 75 14.63 2.51 13.71
C ILE A 75 15.57 3.54 13.11
N GLN A 76 15.23 4.09 11.95
CA GLN A 76 16.03 5.11 11.31
C GLN A 76 16.11 6.40 12.14
N THR A 77 15.03 6.75 12.82
CA THR A 77 14.97 7.94 13.67
C THR A 77 15.85 7.77 14.91
N VAL A 78 15.88 6.57 15.47
CA VAL A 78 16.65 6.28 16.68
C VAL A 78 18.15 6.25 16.38
N ILE A 79 18.55 5.80 15.21
CA ILE A 79 19.94 5.74 14.81
C ILE A 79 20.44 7.09 14.31
#